data_ef328dc605d876f25dd55e390371ef74
#
_entry.id   ef328dc605d876f25dd55e390371ef74
#
_cell.length_a   1.000
_cell.length_b   1.000
_cell.length_c   1.000
_cell.angle_alpha   90.00
_cell.angle_beta   90.00
_cell.angle_gamma   90.00
#
_symmetry.space_group_name_H-M   'P 1'
#
loop_
_entity.id
_entity.type
_entity.pdbx_description
1 polymer ?
#
loop_
_entity_poly.entity_id
_entity_poly.type
_entity_poly.pdbx_seq_one_letter_code
_entity_poly.pdbx_strand_id
1 'polypeptide(L)'
;SFKSNLITNACGLLKEELRKLDSLLIRIADEVKVPAGQALAVDREIFAKKVTEEINKNPLIEVISAEVGNDISIKELSKETITIIATGPLTSESLAKEIQEITGQDKFYFYDAAAPIVTKDSVDFSIAFYGDRYIQEKKKDETVEEWLKRVEFMNNSAKNVESSTEKKNLEVEKNGTVVAENSYINLPFTKEEYEKFWKELVEAEVVTLHEFEKNEIFEGCMPIEIMAKRGIDTLRFGPLKPV
;
A
#
# COMPACT_ATOMS: atom_id res chain seq x y z
N SER A 1 1.07 -3.01 3.64
CA SER A 1 1.54 -3.50 2.34
C SER A 1 2.64 -2.60 1.78
N PHE A 2 3.68 -3.22 1.24
CA PHE A 2 4.82 -2.53 0.59
C PHE A 2 4.63 -2.42 -0.93
N LYS A 3 3.40 -2.39 -1.41
CA LYS A 3 3.04 -2.36 -2.83
C LYS A 3 3.55 -3.61 -3.59
N SER A 4 3.58 -3.54 -4.92
CA SER A 4 3.95 -4.67 -5.77
C SER A 4 5.37 -5.21 -5.46
N ASN A 5 5.50 -6.53 -5.53
CA ASN A 5 6.76 -7.25 -5.41
C ASN A 5 7.30 -7.75 -6.77
N LEU A 6 6.63 -7.38 -7.86
CA LEU A 6 7.05 -7.77 -9.21
C LEU A 6 8.23 -6.92 -9.68
N ILE A 7 9.30 -7.56 -10.09
CA ILE A 7 10.51 -6.90 -10.62
C ILE A 7 10.25 -6.08 -11.90
N THR A 8 9.14 -6.37 -12.58
CA THR A 8 8.73 -5.68 -13.81
C THR A 8 8.15 -4.28 -13.57
N ASN A 9 7.98 -3.88 -12.32
CA ASN A 9 7.56 -2.52 -11.98
C ASN A 9 8.51 -1.87 -10.96
N ALA A 10 8.50 -0.53 -10.93
CA ALA A 10 9.43 0.26 -10.13
C ALA A 10 9.44 -0.13 -8.64
N CYS A 11 8.28 -0.39 -8.05
CA CYS A 11 8.20 -0.76 -6.63
C CYS A 11 8.81 -2.13 -6.34
N GLY A 12 8.68 -3.08 -7.25
CA GLY A 12 9.28 -4.40 -7.12
C GLY A 12 10.78 -4.39 -7.40
N LEU A 13 11.21 -3.64 -8.43
CA LEU A 13 12.62 -3.46 -8.75
C LEU A 13 13.38 -2.83 -7.57
N LEU A 14 12.85 -1.76 -6.98
CA LEU A 14 13.44 -1.14 -5.80
C LEU A 14 13.61 -2.13 -4.64
N LYS A 15 12.62 -2.99 -4.40
CA LYS A 15 12.75 -4.02 -3.34
C LYS A 15 13.85 -5.03 -3.64
N GLU A 16 14.01 -5.40 -4.91
CA GLU A 16 15.07 -6.32 -5.31
C GLU A 16 16.46 -5.69 -5.13
N GLU A 17 16.60 -4.40 -5.44
CA GLU A 17 17.81 -3.64 -5.15
C GLU A 17 18.09 -3.58 -3.65
N LEU A 18 17.06 -3.32 -2.85
CA LEU A 18 17.17 -3.30 -1.38
C LEU A 18 17.52 -4.69 -0.80
N ARG A 19 17.05 -5.80 -1.41
CA ARG A 19 17.48 -7.16 -1.03
C ARG A 19 18.98 -7.37 -1.27
N LYS A 20 19.47 -6.91 -2.42
CA LYS A 20 20.91 -6.99 -2.75
C LYS A 20 21.79 -6.14 -1.83
N LEU A 21 21.21 -5.08 -1.25
CA LEU A 21 21.87 -4.23 -0.25
C LEU A 21 21.68 -4.75 1.19
N ASP A 22 21.12 -5.94 1.37
CA ASP A 22 20.81 -6.54 2.68
C ASP A 22 19.98 -5.63 3.60
N SER A 23 18.95 -4.99 3.03
CA SER A 23 18.07 -4.11 3.80
C SER A 23 17.37 -4.88 4.91
N LEU A 24 17.57 -4.46 6.16
CA LEU A 24 16.92 -5.01 7.35
C LEU A 24 15.40 -5.11 7.18
N LEU A 25 14.76 -4.04 6.72
CA LEU A 25 13.30 -3.98 6.60
C LEU A 25 12.77 -4.96 5.55
N ILE A 26 13.45 -5.08 4.41
CA ILE A 26 13.01 -6.00 3.35
C ILE A 26 13.26 -7.44 3.74
N ARG A 27 14.37 -7.75 4.38
CA ARG A 27 14.67 -9.09 4.90
C ARG A 27 13.58 -9.54 5.88
N ILE A 28 13.24 -8.70 6.86
CA ILE A 28 12.18 -9.03 7.82
C ILE A 28 10.81 -9.10 7.14
N ALA A 29 10.52 -8.21 6.16
CA ALA A 29 9.27 -8.26 5.43
C ALA A 29 9.10 -9.57 4.65
N ASP A 30 10.17 -10.09 4.05
CA ASP A 30 10.14 -11.38 3.34
C ASP A 30 9.92 -12.57 4.28
N GLU A 31 10.42 -12.49 5.53
CA GLU A 31 10.22 -13.54 6.55
C GLU A 31 8.77 -13.61 7.06
N VAL A 32 8.10 -12.45 7.17
CA VAL A 32 6.76 -12.34 7.79
C VAL A 32 5.68 -11.99 6.77
N LYS A 33 5.95 -12.26 5.50
CA LYS A 33 5.00 -11.98 4.42
C LYS A 33 3.73 -12.79 4.58
N VAL A 34 2.61 -12.17 4.26
CA VAL A 34 1.30 -12.80 4.16
C VAL A 34 0.82 -12.77 2.71
N PRO A 35 -0.06 -13.71 2.32
CA PRO A 35 -0.60 -13.74 0.98
C PRO A 35 -1.32 -12.44 0.61
N ALA A 36 -0.94 -11.81 -0.51
CA ALA A 36 -1.53 -10.57 -1.00
C ALA A 36 -1.37 -10.41 -2.53
N GLY A 37 -1.56 -11.47 -3.29
CA GLY A 37 -1.40 -11.47 -4.74
C GLY A 37 0.02 -11.05 -5.15
N GLN A 38 0.14 -9.98 -5.92
CA GLN A 38 1.44 -9.46 -6.40
C GLN A 38 2.11 -8.47 -5.43
N ALA A 39 1.45 -8.14 -4.32
CA ALA A 39 2.00 -7.21 -3.34
C ALA A 39 2.85 -7.94 -2.28
N LEU A 40 3.87 -7.26 -1.77
CA LEU A 40 4.53 -7.66 -0.53
C LEU A 40 3.70 -7.11 0.64
N ALA A 41 2.88 -7.94 1.23
CA ALA A 41 2.17 -7.65 2.47
C ALA A 41 2.79 -8.45 3.62
N VAL A 42 2.69 -7.92 4.82
CA VAL A 42 3.28 -8.52 6.02
C VAL A 42 2.26 -8.56 7.14
N ASP A 43 2.41 -9.51 8.06
CA ASP A 43 1.80 -9.42 9.36
C ASP A 43 2.38 -8.21 10.09
N ARG A 44 1.53 -7.22 10.35
CA ARG A 44 1.97 -5.92 10.88
C ARG A 44 2.59 -6.02 12.27
N GLU A 45 2.01 -6.85 13.14
CA GLU A 45 2.44 -6.97 14.53
C GLU A 45 3.76 -7.73 14.61
N ILE A 46 3.86 -8.85 13.88
CA ILE A 46 5.09 -9.66 13.84
C ILE A 46 6.21 -8.85 13.18
N PHE A 47 5.91 -8.11 12.12
CA PHE A 47 6.89 -7.26 11.44
C PHE A 47 7.45 -6.20 12.38
N ALA A 48 6.58 -5.43 13.05
CA ALA A 48 6.99 -4.38 13.99
C ALA A 48 7.83 -4.95 15.14
N LYS A 49 7.41 -6.08 15.70
CA LYS A 49 8.15 -6.76 16.79
C LYS A 49 9.54 -7.17 16.33
N LYS A 50 9.68 -7.85 15.19
CA LYS A 50 11.00 -8.30 14.69
C LYS A 50 11.93 -7.14 14.37
N VAL A 51 11.43 -6.07 13.75
CA VAL A 51 12.22 -4.86 13.48
C VAL A 51 12.72 -4.26 14.78
N THR A 52 11.86 -4.10 15.77
CA THR A 52 12.23 -3.57 17.09
C THR A 52 13.28 -4.44 17.78
N GLU A 53 13.12 -5.76 17.74
CA GLU A 53 14.08 -6.71 18.31
C GLU A 53 15.46 -6.59 17.66
N GLU A 54 15.53 -6.50 16.32
CA GLU A 54 16.80 -6.38 15.60
C GLU A 54 17.49 -5.04 15.88
N ILE A 55 16.75 -3.95 15.96
CA ILE A 55 17.28 -2.64 16.33
C ILE A 55 17.86 -2.68 17.75
N ASN A 56 17.11 -3.23 18.71
CA ASN A 56 17.53 -3.28 20.12
C ASN A 56 18.73 -4.23 20.38
N LYS A 57 18.94 -5.22 19.50
CA LYS A 57 20.12 -6.11 19.59
C LYS A 57 21.41 -5.45 19.12
N ASN A 58 21.33 -4.39 18.34
CA ASN A 58 22.50 -3.76 17.76
C ASN A 58 23.15 -2.79 18.77
N PRO A 59 24.37 -3.06 19.27
CA PRO A 59 25.01 -2.22 20.28
C PRO A 59 25.45 -0.84 19.76
N LEU A 60 25.37 -0.63 18.45
CA LEU A 60 25.68 0.66 17.81
C LEU A 60 24.45 1.56 17.66
N ILE A 61 23.26 1.09 18.06
CA ILE A 61 22.01 1.85 17.95
C ILE A 61 21.50 2.16 19.34
N GLU A 62 21.34 3.44 19.63
CA GLU A 62 20.62 3.94 20.79
C GLU A 62 19.24 4.43 20.37
N VAL A 63 18.20 3.90 21.00
CA VAL A 63 16.82 4.31 20.73
C VAL A 63 16.36 5.29 21.80
N ILE A 64 16.11 6.52 21.41
CA ILE A 64 15.64 7.59 22.28
C ILE A 64 14.16 7.83 22.01
N SER A 65 13.31 7.68 23.03
CA SER A 65 11.86 7.95 22.94
C SER A 65 11.61 9.39 23.41
N ALA A 66 11.60 10.32 22.47
CA ALA A 66 11.39 11.74 22.72
C ALA A 66 10.70 12.40 21.53
N GLU A 67 10.00 13.50 21.75
CA GLU A 67 9.42 14.30 20.68
C GLU A 67 10.46 15.29 20.12
N VAL A 68 10.85 15.07 18.86
CA VAL A 68 11.76 15.96 18.17
C VAL A 68 11.02 17.24 17.73
N GLY A 69 11.65 18.38 17.92
CA GLY A 69 11.03 19.70 17.74
C GLY A 69 10.48 20.29 19.05
N ASN A 70 10.31 19.46 20.09
CA ASN A 70 9.88 19.88 21.43
C ASN A 70 10.95 19.55 22.49
N ASP A 71 11.22 18.27 22.71
CA ASP A 71 12.19 17.79 23.70
C ASP A 71 13.63 17.85 23.17
N ILE A 72 13.79 17.64 21.87
CA ILE A 72 15.07 17.58 21.16
C ILE A 72 15.02 18.50 19.94
N SER A 73 15.94 19.45 19.80
CA SER A 73 16.03 20.32 18.64
C SER A 73 16.90 19.73 17.54
N ILE A 74 16.38 19.69 16.30
CA ILE A 74 17.17 19.32 15.11
C ILE A 74 18.33 20.26 14.90
N LYS A 75 18.13 21.57 15.13
CA LYS A 75 19.16 22.60 14.98
C LYS A 75 20.36 22.31 15.87
N GLU A 76 20.13 21.81 17.09
CA GLU A 76 21.20 21.44 17.98
C GLU A 76 21.85 20.12 17.57
N LEU A 77 21.07 19.09 17.27
CA LEU A 77 21.58 17.80 16.79
C LEU A 77 22.44 17.94 15.53
N SER A 78 22.00 18.77 14.57
CA SER A 78 22.70 18.94 13.29
C SER A 78 24.05 19.66 13.39
N LYS A 79 24.33 20.29 14.51
CA LYS A 79 25.65 20.92 14.74
C LYS A 79 26.74 19.90 15.03
N GLU A 80 26.40 18.79 15.64
CA GLU A 80 27.34 17.79 16.15
C GLU A 80 27.33 16.49 15.33
N THR A 81 26.21 16.19 14.65
CA THR A 81 26.00 14.91 13.97
C THR A 81 25.33 15.08 12.61
N ILE A 82 25.47 14.05 11.76
CA ILE A 82 24.67 13.95 10.54
C ILE A 82 23.25 13.56 10.96
N THR A 83 22.28 14.42 10.67
CA THR A 83 20.87 14.23 11.03
C THR A 83 20.06 13.86 9.81
N ILE A 84 19.30 12.76 9.90
CA ILE A 84 18.38 12.28 8.86
C ILE A 84 16.96 12.35 9.40
N ILE A 85 16.07 13.08 8.73
CA ILE A 85 14.65 13.16 9.06
C ILE A 85 13.90 12.20 8.13
N ALA A 86 13.28 11.17 8.69
CA ALA A 86 12.57 10.14 7.95
C ALA A 86 11.23 9.77 8.62
N THR A 87 10.50 10.78 9.09
CA THR A 87 9.27 10.63 9.89
C THR A 87 8.02 10.29 9.08
N GLY A 88 8.09 10.45 7.76
CA GLY A 88 6.96 10.16 6.86
C GLY A 88 5.86 11.23 6.90
N PRO A 89 4.63 10.90 6.46
CA PRO A 89 3.57 11.88 6.26
C PRO A 89 2.91 12.36 7.57
N LEU A 90 3.09 11.65 8.68
CA LEU A 90 2.51 11.99 9.99
C LEU A 90 3.53 12.67 10.91
N THR A 91 4.32 13.58 10.36
CA THR A 91 5.28 14.39 11.12
C THR A 91 4.54 15.29 12.13
N SER A 92 5.03 15.36 13.38
CA SER A 92 4.41 16.19 14.42
C SER A 92 4.48 17.68 14.07
N GLU A 93 3.57 18.47 14.63
CA GLU A 93 3.53 19.92 14.38
C GLU A 93 4.81 20.61 14.87
N SER A 94 5.37 20.19 16.00
CA SER A 94 6.60 20.72 16.56
C SER A 94 7.78 20.50 15.62
N LEU A 95 7.94 19.28 15.12
CA LEU A 95 8.99 18.95 14.17
C LEU A 95 8.79 19.64 12.82
N ALA A 96 7.56 19.68 12.31
CA ALA A 96 7.23 20.37 11.06
C ALA A 96 7.61 21.85 11.12
N LYS A 97 7.30 22.52 12.24
CA LYS A 97 7.66 23.92 12.47
C LYS A 97 9.18 24.14 12.49
N GLU A 98 9.93 23.27 13.16
CA GLU A 98 11.40 23.40 13.19
C GLU A 98 12.02 23.17 11.80
N ILE A 99 11.48 22.22 11.01
CA ILE A 99 11.91 22.01 9.61
C ILE A 99 11.60 23.25 8.76
N GLN A 100 10.41 23.87 8.92
CA GLN A 100 10.08 25.12 8.23
C GLN A 100 11.09 26.23 8.53
N GLU A 101 11.45 26.40 9.78
CA GLU A 101 12.45 27.38 10.19
C GLU A 101 13.84 27.12 9.59
N ILE A 102 14.23 25.84 9.50
CA ILE A 102 15.54 25.45 8.93
C ILE A 102 15.57 25.65 7.42
N THR A 103 14.50 25.28 6.74
CA THR A 103 14.45 25.30 5.27
C THR A 103 14.01 26.63 4.69
N GLY A 104 13.39 27.48 5.51
CA GLY A 104 12.77 28.73 5.06
C GLY A 104 11.54 28.53 4.17
N GLN A 105 10.96 27.33 4.18
CA GLN A 105 9.76 27.01 3.39
C GLN A 105 8.51 27.14 4.26
N ASP A 106 7.54 27.89 3.79
CA ASP A 106 6.31 28.15 4.54
C ASP A 106 5.36 26.97 4.62
N LYS A 107 5.48 25.97 3.74
CA LYS A 107 4.54 24.83 3.66
C LYS A 107 5.21 23.53 3.24
N PHE A 108 4.72 22.45 3.81
CA PHE A 108 5.05 21.07 3.41
C PHE A 108 3.89 20.42 2.70
N TYR A 109 4.22 19.48 1.83
CA TYR A 109 3.25 18.62 1.16
C TYR A 109 3.21 17.30 1.89
N PHE A 110 2.44 17.21 2.97
CA PHE A 110 2.13 15.95 3.63
C PHE A 110 0.71 15.56 3.28
N TYR A 111 0.56 14.37 2.80
CA TYR A 111 -0.75 13.79 2.57
C TYR A 111 -0.75 12.34 3.00
N ASP A 112 -1.60 11.99 3.96
CA ASP A 112 -1.87 10.61 4.34
C ASP A 112 -3.33 10.29 4.05
N ALA A 113 -3.54 9.31 3.15
CA ALA A 113 -4.86 8.80 2.84
C ALA A 113 -5.12 7.56 3.70
N ALA A 114 -6.00 7.67 4.68
CA ALA A 114 -6.44 6.54 5.47
C ALA A 114 -7.26 5.57 4.58
N ALA A 115 -6.81 4.31 4.50
CA ALA A 115 -7.61 3.27 3.86
C ALA A 115 -8.69 2.78 4.84
N PRO A 116 -9.97 2.71 4.45
CA PRO A 116 -11.00 2.12 5.28
C PRO A 116 -10.71 0.62 5.48
N ILE A 117 -10.77 0.17 6.73
CA ILE A 117 -10.52 -1.22 7.10
C ILE A 117 -11.80 -1.77 7.71
N VAL A 118 -12.25 -2.91 7.19
CA VAL A 118 -13.40 -3.64 7.71
C VAL A 118 -12.98 -5.02 8.21
N THR A 119 -13.71 -5.57 9.17
CA THR A 119 -13.46 -6.94 9.63
C THR A 119 -13.99 -7.93 8.61
N LYS A 120 -13.35 -9.09 8.49
CA LYS A 120 -13.79 -10.15 7.57
C LYS A 120 -15.23 -10.59 7.84
N ASP A 121 -15.63 -10.62 9.10
CA ASP A 121 -16.97 -11.05 9.52
C ASP A 121 -18.07 -10.04 9.11
N SER A 122 -17.71 -8.80 8.80
CA SER A 122 -18.65 -7.79 8.29
C SER A 122 -18.89 -7.88 6.78
N VAL A 123 -18.15 -8.74 6.08
CA VAL A 123 -18.26 -8.92 4.63
C VAL A 123 -19.30 -9.98 4.31
N ASP A 124 -20.33 -9.62 3.54
CA ASP A 124 -21.34 -10.56 3.06
C ASP A 124 -20.80 -11.35 1.85
N PHE A 125 -20.33 -12.56 2.10
CA PHE A 125 -19.82 -13.46 1.06
C PHE A 125 -20.92 -14.10 0.19
N SER A 126 -22.19 -13.81 0.41
CA SER A 126 -23.24 -14.16 -0.56
C SER A 126 -23.21 -13.22 -1.79
N ILE A 127 -22.62 -12.04 -1.66
CA ILE A 127 -22.51 -11.02 -2.69
C ILE A 127 -21.04 -10.79 -3.07
N ALA A 128 -20.15 -10.73 -2.07
CA ALA A 128 -18.72 -10.56 -2.27
C ALA A 128 -18.09 -11.80 -2.93
N PHE A 129 -17.08 -11.57 -3.77
CA PHE A 129 -16.37 -12.67 -4.43
C PHE A 129 -14.86 -12.43 -4.43
N TYR A 130 -14.09 -13.51 -4.55
CA TYR A 130 -12.66 -13.45 -4.72
C TYR A 130 -12.30 -13.20 -6.18
N GLY A 131 -11.42 -12.24 -6.45
CA GLY A 131 -10.95 -11.94 -7.80
C GLY A 131 -9.66 -11.13 -7.78
N ASP A 132 -8.78 -11.36 -8.74
CA ASP A 132 -7.52 -10.62 -8.87
C ASP A 132 -7.67 -9.52 -9.93
N ARG A 133 -7.23 -8.31 -9.60
CA ARG A 133 -7.20 -7.17 -10.53
C ARG A 133 -6.26 -7.38 -11.73
N TYR A 134 -5.30 -8.27 -11.60
CA TYR A 134 -4.22 -8.45 -12.56
C TYR A 134 -4.30 -9.77 -13.34
N ILE A 135 -5.29 -10.61 -13.07
CA ILE A 135 -5.57 -11.74 -13.94
C ILE A 135 -6.24 -11.19 -15.20
N GLN A 136 -5.52 -11.27 -16.32
CA GLN A 136 -6.09 -10.91 -17.60
C GLN A 136 -7.25 -11.86 -17.91
N GLU A 137 -8.40 -11.29 -18.25
CA GLU A 137 -9.56 -12.06 -18.66
C GLU A 137 -9.20 -13.03 -19.80
N LYS A 138 -9.85 -14.18 -19.79
CA LYS A 138 -9.72 -15.15 -20.87
C LYS A 138 -10.18 -14.50 -22.19
N LYS A 139 -9.34 -14.51 -23.23
CA LYS A 139 -9.73 -14.01 -24.55
C LYS A 139 -10.86 -14.86 -25.12
N LYS A 140 -11.73 -14.26 -25.96
CA LYS A 140 -12.90 -14.94 -26.53
C LYS A 140 -12.57 -16.26 -27.23
N ASP A 141 -11.43 -16.31 -27.91
CA ASP A 141 -11.00 -17.46 -28.73
C ASP A 141 -9.91 -18.30 -28.06
N GLU A 142 -9.64 -18.09 -26.76
CA GLU A 142 -8.63 -18.78 -25.99
C GLU A 142 -9.25 -19.91 -25.19
N THR A 143 -8.66 -21.10 -25.22
CA THR A 143 -9.08 -22.19 -24.35
C THR A 143 -8.68 -21.91 -22.90
N VAL A 144 -9.33 -22.56 -21.95
CA VAL A 144 -8.97 -22.43 -20.51
C VAL A 144 -7.51 -22.85 -20.27
N GLU A 145 -7.04 -23.87 -20.98
CA GLU A 145 -5.68 -24.38 -20.86
C GLU A 145 -4.63 -23.40 -21.40
N GLU A 146 -4.88 -22.73 -22.53
CA GLU A 146 -4.03 -21.70 -23.09
C GLU A 146 -3.99 -20.46 -22.19
N TRP A 147 -5.15 -20.05 -21.65
CA TRP A 147 -5.25 -18.96 -20.71
C TRP A 147 -4.47 -19.24 -19.43
N LEU A 148 -4.59 -20.44 -18.83
CA LEU A 148 -3.82 -20.86 -17.65
C LEU A 148 -2.30 -20.85 -17.94
N LYS A 149 -1.86 -21.36 -19.09
CA LYS A 149 -0.45 -21.31 -19.52
C LYS A 149 0.05 -19.88 -19.68
N ARG A 150 -0.78 -18.98 -20.22
CA ARG A 150 -0.44 -17.56 -20.38
C ARG A 150 -0.31 -16.87 -19.02
N VAL A 151 -1.23 -17.10 -18.09
CA VAL A 151 -1.19 -16.57 -16.74
C VAL A 151 0.02 -17.13 -15.98
N GLU A 152 0.29 -18.41 -16.11
CA GLU A 152 1.45 -19.08 -15.50
C GLU A 152 2.77 -18.57 -16.07
N PHE A 153 2.86 -18.38 -17.39
CA PHE A 153 4.02 -17.79 -18.06
C PHE A 153 4.30 -16.36 -17.58
N MET A 154 3.28 -15.52 -17.45
CA MET A 154 3.40 -14.16 -16.91
C MET A 154 3.84 -14.17 -15.44
N ASN A 155 3.28 -15.05 -14.63
CA ASN A 155 3.67 -15.23 -13.24
C ASN A 155 5.09 -15.81 -13.09
N ASN A 156 5.53 -16.69 -13.99
CA ASN A 156 6.84 -17.30 -13.97
C ASN A 156 7.93 -16.43 -14.61
N SER A 157 7.59 -15.57 -15.57
CA SER A 157 8.51 -14.53 -16.08
C SER A 157 8.85 -13.50 -14.98
N ALA A 158 8.00 -13.37 -13.97
CA ALA A 158 8.27 -12.62 -12.75
C ALA A 158 9.09 -13.44 -11.71
N LYS A 159 9.27 -14.76 -11.92
CA LYS A 159 9.89 -15.70 -10.97
C LYS A 159 11.30 -16.16 -11.32
N ASN A 160 11.97 -15.57 -12.28
CA ASN A 160 13.41 -15.88 -12.56
C ASN A 160 14.35 -15.32 -11.48
N VAL A 161 13.91 -15.39 -10.22
CA VAL A 161 14.75 -15.33 -9.04
C VAL A 161 14.42 -16.56 -8.21
N GLU A 162 15.39 -17.45 -8.12
CA GLU A 162 15.34 -18.65 -7.30
C GLU A 162 14.98 -18.29 -5.85
N SER A 163 13.78 -18.64 -5.42
CA SER A 163 13.55 -19.04 -4.04
C SER A 163 12.24 -19.80 -3.89
N SER A 164 12.38 -21.02 -3.41
CA SER A 164 11.42 -21.89 -2.71
C SER A 164 10.04 -22.10 -3.34
N THR A 165 9.97 -23.26 -3.95
CA THR A 165 8.86 -24.16 -4.23
C THR A 165 7.70 -24.09 -3.21
N GLU A 166 6.70 -23.31 -3.51
CA GLU A 166 5.33 -23.66 -3.18
C GLU A 166 4.53 -23.58 -4.48
N LYS A 167 4.13 -24.74 -4.98
CA LYS A 167 3.15 -24.84 -6.07
C LYS A 167 1.85 -24.24 -5.56
N LYS A 168 1.52 -23.03 -6.01
CA LYS A 168 0.20 -22.47 -5.78
C LYS A 168 -0.80 -23.34 -6.54
N ASN A 169 -1.67 -24.03 -5.84
CA ASN A 169 -2.82 -24.71 -6.42
C ASN A 169 -3.78 -23.62 -6.91
N LEU A 170 -3.90 -23.49 -8.23
CA LEU A 170 -4.92 -22.68 -8.86
C LEU A 170 -6.22 -23.51 -8.87
N GLU A 171 -7.20 -23.09 -8.11
CA GLU A 171 -8.53 -23.68 -8.16
C GLU A 171 -9.36 -22.96 -9.23
N VAL A 172 -10.01 -23.73 -10.09
CA VAL A 172 -10.94 -23.23 -11.11
C VAL A 172 -12.35 -23.42 -10.58
N GLU A 173 -13.06 -22.36 -10.30
CA GLU A 173 -14.47 -22.42 -9.97
C GLU A 173 -15.32 -22.86 -11.16
N LYS A 174 -16.54 -23.39 -10.88
CA LYS A 174 -17.48 -23.93 -11.88
C LYS A 174 -17.88 -22.94 -12.99
N ASN A 175 -17.66 -21.64 -12.77
CA ASN A 175 -17.92 -20.55 -13.72
C ASN A 175 -16.73 -20.21 -14.62
N GLY A 176 -15.61 -20.94 -14.52
CA GLY A 176 -14.41 -20.71 -15.33
C GLY A 176 -13.51 -19.57 -14.82
N THR A 177 -13.77 -19.03 -13.63
CA THR A 177 -12.92 -18.04 -13.00
C THR A 177 -11.79 -18.73 -12.26
N VAL A 178 -10.54 -18.36 -12.52
CA VAL A 178 -9.38 -18.83 -11.76
C VAL A 178 -9.25 -18.01 -10.50
N VAL A 179 -9.45 -18.64 -9.37
CA VAL A 179 -9.22 -18.01 -8.06
C VAL A 179 -7.84 -18.45 -7.59
N ALA A 180 -6.90 -17.52 -7.52
CA ALA A 180 -5.67 -17.75 -6.79
C ALA A 180 -5.98 -17.70 -5.29
N GLU A 181 -5.33 -18.55 -4.49
CA GLU A 181 -5.52 -18.67 -3.03
C GLU A 181 -5.39 -17.33 -2.27
N ASN A 182 -4.98 -16.29 -2.96
CA ASN A 182 -4.65 -14.94 -2.45
C ASN A 182 -5.34 -13.81 -3.23
N SER A 183 -6.50 -14.07 -3.81
CA SER A 183 -7.28 -13.07 -4.55
C SER A 183 -7.83 -11.98 -3.64
N TYR A 184 -8.01 -10.79 -4.20
CA TYR A 184 -8.70 -9.71 -3.51
C TYR A 184 -10.18 -10.05 -3.31
N ILE A 185 -10.76 -9.58 -2.22
CA ILE A 185 -12.20 -9.61 -2.02
C ILE A 185 -12.79 -8.42 -2.78
N ASN A 186 -13.68 -8.71 -3.71
CA ASN A 186 -14.40 -7.70 -4.49
C ASN A 186 -15.80 -7.54 -3.91
N LEU A 187 -16.19 -6.29 -3.70
CA LEU A 187 -17.50 -5.89 -3.21
C LEU A 187 -18.24 -5.18 -4.36
N PRO A 188 -19.15 -5.88 -5.07
CA PRO A 188 -19.87 -5.27 -6.18
C PRO A 188 -20.92 -4.27 -5.66
N PHE A 189 -21.19 -3.25 -6.47
CA PHE A 189 -22.32 -2.33 -6.31
C PHE A 189 -23.29 -2.51 -7.46
N THR A 190 -24.59 -2.47 -7.18
CA THR A 190 -25.57 -2.13 -8.20
C THR A 190 -25.44 -0.66 -8.58
N LYS A 191 -26.09 -0.24 -9.66
CA LYS A 191 -26.05 1.16 -10.07
C LYS A 191 -26.63 2.08 -8.98
N GLU A 192 -27.75 1.68 -8.39
CA GLU A 192 -28.45 2.44 -7.35
C GLU A 192 -27.58 2.55 -6.07
N GLU A 193 -26.96 1.46 -5.66
CA GLU A 193 -26.02 1.45 -4.51
C GLU A 193 -24.82 2.33 -4.76
N TYR A 194 -24.26 2.28 -6.00
CA TYR A 194 -23.14 3.13 -6.39
C TYR A 194 -23.51 4.64 -6.36
N GLU A 195 -24.65 5.00 -6.92
CA GLU A 195 -25.12 6.40 -6.93
C GLU A 195 -25.36 6.92 -5.50
N LYS A 196 -25.91 6.09 -4.62
CA LYS A 196 -26.09 6.40 -3.21
C LYS A 196 -24.73 6.56 -2.51
N PHE A 197 -23.81 5.62 -2.69
CA PHE A 197 -22.46 5.66 -2.13
C PHE A 197 -21.71 6.92 -2.60
N TRP A 198 -21.73 7.22 -3.90
CA TRP A 198 -21.12 8.42 -4.44
C TRP A 198 -21.66 9.70 -3.81
N LYS A 199 -22.98 9.80 -3.68
CA LYS A 199 -23.63 10.97 -3.07
C LYS A 199 -23.22 11.15 -1.62
N GLU A 200 -23.31 10.09 -0.82
CA GLU A 200 -22.91 10.11 0.59
C GLU A 200 -21.43 10.49 0.74
N LEU A 201 -20.54 9.99 -0.15
CA LEU A 201 -19.11 10.31 -0.13
C LEU A 201 -18.84 11.79 -0.47
N VAL A 202 -19.56 12.36 -1.41
CA VAL A 202 -19.42 13.78 -1.80
C VAL A 202 -19.92 14.72 -0.70
N GLU A 203 -20.98 14.32 0.02
CA GLU A 203 -21.63 15.08 1.08
C GLU A 203 -20.99 14.84 2.46
N ALA A 204 -20.11 13.84 2.59
CA ALA A 204 -19.47 13.48 3.85
C ALA A 204 -18.61 14.62 4.41
N GLU A 205 -18.57 14.69 5.73
CA GLU A 205 -17.63 15.56 6.45
C GLU A 205 -16.19 15.09 6.19
N VAL A 206 -15.31 16.02 5.85
CA VAL A 206 -13.90 15.76 5.61
C VAL A 206 -13.06 16.35 6.73
N VAL A 207 -11.91 15.72 7.00
CA VAL A 207 -10.94 16.21 7.98
C VAL A 207 -10.47 17.61 7.60
N THR A 208 -10.44 18.51 8.57
CA THR A 208 -9.86 19.84 8.38
C THR A 208 -8.35 19.71 8.25
N LEU A 209 -7.79 20.30 7.21
CA LEU A 209 -6.34 20.32 7.00
C LEU A 209 -5.65 21.16 8.10
N HIS A 210 -4.46 20.75 8.50
CA HIS A 210 -3.59 21.55 9.38
C HIS A 210 -3.09 22.80 8.66
N GLU A 211 -2.74 23.84 9.42
CA GLU A 211 -2.29 25.14 8.87
C GLU A 211 -1.07 25.04 7.93
N PHE A 212 -0.22 24.03 8.13
CA PHE A 212 0.98 23.79 7.31
C PHE A 212 0.69 22.92 6.07
N GLU A 213 -0.51 22.35 5.95
CA GLU A 213 -0.89 21.53 4.80
C GLU A 213 -1.44 22.40 3.67
N LYS A 214 -0.99 22.16 2.45
CA LYS A 214 -1.60 22.75 1.26
C LYS A 214 -2.68 21.84 0.71
N ASN A 215 -3.73 22.45 0.19
CA ASN A 215 -4.79 21.76 -0.54
C ASN A 215 -4.33 21.35 -1.98
N GLU A 216 -3.03 21.11 -2.15
CA GLU A 216 -2.46 20.63 -3.40
C GLU A 216 -2.22 19.14 -3.29
N ILE A 217 -3.04 18.38 -4.00
CA ILE A 217 -3.08 16.91 -3.93
C ILE A 217 -2.31 16.33 -5.10
N PHE A 218 -1.39 15.42 -4.80
CA PHE A 218 -0.67 14.68 -5.83
C PHE A 218 -1.62 13.66 -6.49
N GLU A 219 -1.71 13.68 -7.83
CA GLU A 219 -2.65 12.82 -8.59
C GLU A 219 -2.55 11.33 -8.23
N GLY A 220 -1.36 10.83 -7.94
CA GLY A 220 -1.15 9.42 -7.58
C GLY A 220 -1.62 9.03 -6.18
N CYS A 221 -1.96 10.00 -5.32
CA CYS A 221 -2.38 9.80 -3.93
C CYS A 221 -3.68 10.55 -3.61
N MET A 222 -4.53 10.78 -4.61
CA MET A 222 -5.76 11.54 -4.44
C MET A 222 -6.77 10.79 -3.57
N PRO A 223 -7.35 11.43 -2.53
CA PRO A 223 -8.42 10.84 -1.75
C PRO A 223 -9.65 10.54 -2.59
N ILE A 224 -10.37 9.50 -2.18
CA ILE A 224 -11.55 9.05 -2.89
C ILE A 224 -12.67 10.12 -2.90
N GLU A 225 -12.82 10.87 -1.82
CA GLU A 225 -13.80 11.95 -1.72
C GLU A 225 -13.49 13.14 -2.66
N ILE A 226 -12.20 13.42 -2.90
CA ILE A 226 -11.79 14.44 -3.86
C ILE A 226 -12.02 13.97 -5.29
N MET A 227 -11.74 12.69 -5.57
CA MET A 227 -12.06 12.08 -6.85
C MET A 227 -13.57 12.08 -7.11
N ALA A 228 -14.38 11.75 -6.11
CA ALA A 228 -15.83 11.74 -6.21
C ALA A 228 -16.40 13.12 -6.56
N LYS A 229 -15.84 14.21 -6.01
CA LYS A 229 -16.22 15.60 -6.31
C LYS A 229 -15.95 16.02 -7.75
N ARG A 230 -15.07 15.32 -8.48
CA ARG A 230 -14.80 15.56 -9.90
C ARG A 230 -15.91 15.06 -10.83
N GLY A 231 -16.77 14.17 -10.35
CA GLY A 231 -17.94 13.65 -11.07
C GLY A 231 -18.27 12.21 -10.73
N ILE A 232 -19.52 11.83 -10.96
CA ILE A 232 -20.05 10.51 -10.61
C ILE A 232 -19.30 9.35 -11.27
N ASP A 233 -18.76 9.54 -12.46
CA ASP A 233 -18.04 8.49 -13.19
C ASP A 233 -16.55 8.40 -12.81
N THR A 234 -15.99 9.39 -12.10
CA THR A 234 -14.55 9.46 -11.84
C THR A 234 -14.04 8.26 -11.04
N LEU A 235 -14.80 7.77 -10.07
CA LEU A 235 -14.40 6.62 -9.25
C LEU A 235 -14.35 5.32 -10.04
N ARG A 236 -15.13 5.20 -11.12
CA ARG A 236 -15.20 4.00 -11.97
C ARG A 236 -13.95 3.78 -12.81
N PHE A 237 -13.15 4.83 -13.03
CA PHE A 237 -11.91 4.79 -13.81
C PHE A 237 -10.64 4.77 -12.94
N GLY A 238 -10.76 4.70 -11.64
CA GLY A 238 -9.66 4.73 -10.68
C GLY A 238 -9.80 3.65 -9.60
N PRO A 239 -10.26 4.02 -8.40
CA PRO A 239 -10.32 3.10 -7.25
C PRO A 239 -11.38 2.00 -7.40
N LEU A 240 -12.44 2.25 -8.14
CA LEU A 240 -13.48 1.26 -8.41
C LEU A 240 -13.35 0.75 -9.84
N LYS A 241 -13.61 -0.53 -10.05
CA LYS A 241 -13.57 -1.16 -11.35
C LYS A 241 -15.00 -1.39 -11.84
N PRO A 242 -15.41 -0.83 -13.00
CA PRO A 242 -16.68 -1.20 -13.62
C PRO A 242 -16.63 -2.67 -14.05
N VAL A 243 -17.70 -3.39 -13.82
CA VAL A 243 -17.90 -4.78 -14.27
C VAL A 243 -18.80 -4.78 -15.48
#